data_0562f6513787674740b9aa128e4ce2ce
#
_entry.id   0562f6513787674740b9aa128e4ce2ce
#
_cell.length_a   1.000
_cell.length_b   1.000
_cell.length_c   1.000
_cell.angle_alpha   90.00
_cell.angle_beta   90.00
_cell.angle_gamma   90.00
#
_symmetry.space_group_name_H-M   'P 1'
#
loop_
_entity.id
_entity.type
_entity.pdbx_description
1 polymer ?
#
loop_
_entity_poly.entity_id
_entity_poly.type
_entity_poly.pdbx_seq_one_letter_code
_entity_poly.pdbx_strand_id
1 'polypeptide(L)'
;MSLILGISAFYHDSAAALVIDGVVVAAAQEERFTRKKHESNFPRQAIAFCLAQAGREIEELDHVVFYEKPFLKFERILETHLAHAPRGLDSFMTSIPIWLRSKLYISRIMNESSPRGAWARCVSRM
;
A
#
# COMPACT_ATOMS: atom_id res chain seq x y z
N MET A 1 2.14 -24.01 -1.22
CA MET A 1 2.55 -22.92 -2.13
C MET A 1 2.02 -21.62 -1.53
N SER A 2 2.89 -20.68 -1.29
CA SER A 2 2.52 -19.37 -0.70
C SER A 2 2.64 -18.29 -1.77
N LEU A 3 1.52 -17.62 -2.08
CA LEU A 3 1.43 -16.59 -3.10
C LEU A 3 1.16 -15.24 -2.44
N ILE A 4 2.17 -14.37 -2.42
CA ILE A 4 2.16 -13.11 -1.69
C ILE A 4 2.34 -11.94 -2.66
N LEU A 5 1.45 -10.97 -2.61
CA LEU A 5 1.58 -9.71 -3.36
C LEU A 5 1.99 -8.58 -2.43
N GLY A 6 3.15 -8.01 -2.65
CA GLY A 6 3.62 -6.80 -1.98
C GLY A 6 3.23 -5.55 -2.77
N ILE A 7 2.73 -4.53 -2.09
CA ILE A 7 2.28 -3.26 -2.70
C ILE A 7 2.92 -2.08 -1.98
N SER A 8 3.45 -1.15 -2.77
CA SER A 8 3.83 0.20 -2.35
C SER A 8 2.96 1.22 -3.09
N ALA A 9 2.30 2.12 -2.38
CA ALA A 9 1.43 3.14 -2.97
C ALA A 9 1.19 4.32 -2.04
N PHE A 10 0.63 5.41 -2.56
CA PHE A 10 0.15 6.59 -1.84
C PHE A 10 1.23 7.46 -1.18
N TYR A 11 2.47 7.33 -1.63
CA TYR A 11 3.56 8.22 -1.24
C TYR A 11 4.29 8.72 -2.49
N HIS A 12 5.23 7.97 -3.03
CA HIS A 12 5.84 8.16 -4.33
C HIS A 12 6.27 6.78 -4.86
N ASP A 13 6.49 6.68 -6.16
CA ASP A 13 7.03 5.48 -6.81
C ASP A 13 6.22 4.21 -6.48
N SER A 14 4.92 4.24 -6.74
CA SER A 14 4.07 3.08 -6.50
C SER A 14 4.53 1.88 -7.32
N ALA A 15 4.50 0.71 -6.69
CA ALA A 15 5.04 -0.52 -7.23
C ALA A 15 4.30 -1.75 -6.70
N ALA A 16 4.44 -2.85 -7.41
CA ALA A 16 3.99 -4.16 -6.97
C ALA A 16 5.08 -5.21 -7.17
N ALA A 17 5.10 -6.20 -6.29
CA ALA A 17 5.98 -7.37 -6.40
C ALA A 17 5.23 -8.64 -6.02
N LEU A 18 5.39 -9.69 -6.80
CA LEU A 18 4.79 -11.00 -6.56
C LEU A 18 5.85 -12.00 -6.10
N VAL A 19 5.57 -12.64 -4.98
CA VAL A 19 6.44 -13.62 -4.34
C VAL A 19 5.72 -14.96 -4.30
N ILE A 20 6.38 -16.00 -4.78
CA ILE A 20 5.91 -17.39 -4.71
C ILE A 20 6.93 -18.21 -3.92
N ASP A 21 6.51 -18.83 -2.83
CA ASP A 21 7.36 -19.66 -1.97
C ASP A 21 8.69 -18.99 -1.56
N GLY A 22 8.64 -17.70 -1.28
CA GLY A 22 9.80 -16.89 -0.87
C GLY A 22 10.67 -16.36 -2.02
N VAL A 23 10.33 -16.67 -3.28
CA VAL A 23 11.06 -16.19 -4.46
C VAL A 23 10.28 -15.08 -5.15
N VAL A 24 10.94 -13.95 -5.44
CA VAL A 24 10.34 -12.86 -6.23
C VAL A 24 10.22 -13.31 -7.68
N VAL A 25 9.00 -13.49 -8.17
CA VAL A 25 8.71 -13.94 -9.54
C VAL A 25 8.59 -12.76 -10.50
N ALA A 26 7.96 -11.68 -10.05
CA ALA A 26 7.79 -10.47 -10.84
C ALA A 26 7.77 -9.24 -9.92
N ALA A 27 8.29 -8.12 -10.42
CA ALA A 27 8.18 -6.82 -9.76
C ALA A 27 8.16 -5.71 -10.81
N ALA A 28 7.34 -4.69 -10.58
CA ALA A 28 7.22 -3.56 -11.49
C ALA A 28 6.80 -2.29 -10.76
N GLN A 29 7.26 -1.14 -11.27
CA GLN A 29 6.79 0.18 -10.86
C GLN A 29 5.67 0.64 -11.78
N GLU A 30 4.67 1.30 -11.23
CA GLU A 30 3.52 1.81 -11.98
C GLU A 30 3.93 2.85 -13.04
N GLU A 31 4.96 3.64 -12.76
CA GLU A 31 5.49 4.65 -13.69
C GLU A 31 5.97 4.06 -15.04
N ARG A 32 6.33 2.77 -15.07
CA ARG A 32 6.71 2.08 -16.32
C ARG A 32 5.55 1.99 -17.30
N PHE A 33 4.34 1.92 -16.79
CA PHE A 33 3.11 1.80 -17.57
C PHE A 33 2.45 3.16 -17.81
N THR A 34 2.34 3.98 -16.76
CA THR A 34 1.68 5.30 -16.82
C THR A 34 2.54 6.37 -17.49
N ARG A 35 3.87 6.18 -17.55
CA ARG A 35 4.85 7.17 -18.03
C ARG A 35 4.88 8.46 -17.20
N LYS A 36 4.35 8.44 -15.98
CA LYS A 36 4.42 9.55 -15.02
C LYS A 36 5.47 9.25 -13.97
N LYS A 37 6.47 10.14 -13.85
CA LYS A 37 7.47 10.05 -12.79
C LYS A 37 6.82 10.25 -11.42
N HIS A 38 7.31 9.47 -10.44
CA HIS A 38 6.82 9.53 -9.06
C HIS A 38 5.31 9.28 -8.93
N GLU A 39 4.77 8.40 -9.78
CA GLU A 39 3.36 8.00 -9.69
C GLU A 39 3.06 7.45 -8.29
N SER A 40 2.11 8.09 -7.60
CA SER A 40 1.74 7.75 -6.21
C SER A 40 0.41 7.02 -6.09
N ASN A 41 -0.34 6.90 -7.19
CA ASN A 41 -1.63 6.23 -7.19
C ASN A 41 -1.50 4.72 -6.96
N PHE A 42 -2.62 4.06 -6.76
CA PHE A 42 -2.66 2.61 -6.59
C PHE A 42 -2.12 1.89 -7.85
N PRO A 43 -1.13 0.97 -7.72
CA PRO A 43 -0.38 0.41 -8.85
C PRO A 43 -1.13 -0.70 -9.59
N ARG A 44 -2.23 -0.36 -10.24
CA ARG A 44 -3.10 -1.33 -10.92
C ARG A 44 -2.42 -2.07 -12.07
N GLN A 45 -1.64 -1.33 -12.88
CA GLN A 45 -0.96 -1.90 -14.04
C GLN A 45 0.22 -2.76 -13.62
N ALA A 46 0.97 -2.32 -12.61
CA ALA A 46 2.06 -3.10 -12.03
C ALA A 46 1.55 -4.43 -11.42
N ILE A 47 0.42 -4.41 -10.72
CA ILE A 47 -0.22 -5.62 -10.18
C ILE A 47 -0.65 -6.56 -11.30
N ALA A 48 -1.37 -6.03 -12.30
CA ALA A 48 -1.81 -6.82 -13.45
C ALA A 48 -0.63 -7.47 -14.20
N PHE A 49 0.46 -6.72 -14.36
CA PHE A 49 1.69 -7.24 -14.95
C PHE A 49 2.29 -8.38 -14.12
N CYS A 50 2.42 -8.21 -12.80
CA CYS A 50 3.01 -9.22 -11.93
C CYS A 50 2.19 -10.52 -11.93
N LEU A 51 0.86 -10.42 -11.89
CA LEU A 51 -0.04 -11.58 -11.97
C LEU A 51 0.05 -12.28 -13.33
N ALA A 52 0.05 -11.52 -14.42
CA ALA A 52 0.17 -12.05 -15.77
C ALA A 52 1.50 -12.78 -16.01
N GLN A 53 2.61 -12.25 -15.48
CA GLN A 53 3.92 -12.91 -15.57
C GLN A 53 3.97 -14.25 -14.87
N ALA A 54 3.24 -14.39 -13.78
CA ALA A 54 3.16 -15.65 -13.03
C ALA A 54 2.04 -16.59 -13.53
N GLY A 55 1.20 -16.14 -14.46
CA GLY A 55 0.01 -16.88 -14.90
C GLY A 55 -0.97 -17.14 -13.76
N ARG A 56 -1.13 -16.18 -12.84
CA ARG A 56 -1.97 -16.29 -11.66
C ARG A 56 -3.07 -15.26 -11.64
N GLU A 57 -4.17 -15.62 -10.99
CA GLU A 57 -5.30 -14.73 -10.77
C GLU A 57 -5.23 -14.09 -9.37
N ILE A 58 -5.90 -12.95 -9.21
CA ILE A 58 -5.92 -12.21 -7.94
C ILE A 58 -6.60 -13.01 -6.81
N GLU A 59 -7.52 -13.89 -7.15
CA GLU A 59 -8.26 -14.77 -6.25
C GLU A 59 -7.40 -15.88 -5.64
N GLU A 60 -6.27 -16.19 -6.27
CA GLU A 60 -5.32 -17.20 -5.81
C GLU A 60 -4.33 -16.67 -4.77
N LEU A 61 -4.30 -15.35 -4.52
CA LEU A 61 -3.41 -14.72 -3.53
C LEU A 61 -3.73 -15.20 -2.11
N ASP A 62 -2.72 -15.72 -1.42
CA ASP A 62 -2.82 -16.07 0.00
C ASP A 62 -2.73 -14.82 0.88
N HIS A 63 -1.83 -13.90 0.53
CA HIS A 63 -1.59 -12.68 1.29
C HIS A 63 -1.33 -11.47 0.39
N VAL A 64 -1.78 -10.32 0.87
CA VAL A 64 -1.41 -9.02 0.33
C VAL A 64 -0.71 -8.22 1.42
N VAL A 65 0.48 -7.74 1.14
CA VAL A 65 1.32 -7.00 2.09
C VAL A 65 1.50 -5.57 1.61
N PHE A 66 1.14 -4.62 2.45
CA PHE A 66 1.40 -3.21 2.19
C PHE A 66 2.69 -2.79 2.90
N TYR A 67 3.53 -1.99 2.25
CA TYR A 67 4.87 -1.63 2.73
C TYR A 67 4.88 -0.81 4.03
N GLU A 68 3.79 -0.11 4.36
CA GLU A 68 3.69 0.80 5.49
C GLU A 68 2.71 0.27 6.54
N LYS A 69 3.08 0.44 7.82
CA LYS A 69 2.18 0.21 8.96
C LYS A 69 1.61 1.55 9.43
N PRO A 70 0.40 1.94 8.97
CA PRO A 70 -0.14 3.28 9.22
C PRO A 70 -0.28 3.60 10.71
N PHE A 71 -0.75 2.64 11.51
CA PHE A 71 -0.98 2.86 12.95
C PHE A 71 0.31 3.10 13.73
N LEU A 72 1.39 2.34 13.46
CA LEU A 72 2.69 2.56 14.11
C LEU A 72 3.31 3.91 13.75
N LYS A 73 3.12 4.34 12.50
CA LYS A 73 3.60 5.65 12.07
C LYS A 73 2.81 6.77 12.73
N PHE A 74 1.51 6.61 12.87
CA PHE A 74 0.65 7.56 13.58
C PHE A 74 1.05 7.67 15.06
N GLU A 75 1.25 6.55 15.74
CA GLU A 75 1.70 6.50 17.13
C GLU A 75 3.01 7.27 17.33
N ARG A 76 4.02 7.04 16.49
CA ARG A 76 5.30 7.77 16.53
C ARG A 76 5.14 9.27 16.28
N ILE A 77 4.28 9.67 15.35
CA ILE A 77 3.99 11.08 15.09
C ILE A 77 3.35 11.71 16.33
N LEU A 78 2.38 11.03 16.93
CA LEU A 78 1.68 11.49 18.12
C LEU A 78 2.64 11.61 19.31
N GLU A 79 3.44 10.60 19.60
CA GLU A 79 4.45 10.61 20.67
C GLU A 79 5.45 11.75 20.50
N THR A 80 5.95 11.95 19.27
CA THR A 80 6.90 13.03 18.98
C THR A 80 6.28 14.40 19.24
N HIS A 81 5.03 14.61 18.84
CA HIS A 81 4.35 15.89 19.09
C HIS A 81 4.04 16.11 20.57
N LEU A 82 3.61 15.09 21.28
CA LEU A 82 3.37 15.18 22.73
C LEU A 82 4.66 15.49 23.50
N ALA A 83 5.79 14.89 23.12
CA ALA A 83 7.08 15.13 23.74
C ALA A 83 7.62 16.57 23.51
N HIS A 84 7.24 17.22 22.43
CA HIS A 84 7.71 18.56 22.05
C HIS A 84 6.65 19.66 22.16
N ALA A 85 5.47 19.34 22.69
CA ALA A 85 4.42 20.33 22.91
C ALA A 85 4.91 21.48 23.84
N PRO A 86 4.52 22.76 23.56
CA PRO A 86 3.58 23.20 22.52
C PRO A 86 4.22 23.51 21.16
N ARG A 87 5.51 23.25 20.97
CA ARG A 87 6.21 23.51 19.70
C ARG A 87 5.68 22.58 18.60
N GLY A 88 5.38 23.17 17.43
CA GLY A 88 4.90 22.41 16.26
C GLY A 88 3.42 22.07 16.27
N LEU A 89 2.61 22.64 17.18
CA LEU A 89 1.17 22.40 17.25
C LEU A 89 0.44 22.74 15.95
N ASP A 90 0.79 23.84 15.31
CA ASP A 90 0.19 24.26 14.04
C ASP A 90 0.45 23.23 12.92
N SER A 91 1.69 22.73 12.85
CA SER A 91 2.07 21.68 11.91
C SER A 91 1.31 20.37 12.17
N PHE A 92 1.15 20.02 13.44
CA PHE A 92 0.40 18.84 13.85
C PHE A 92 -1.09 18.95 13.48
N MET A 93 -1.73 20.08 13.81
CA MET A 93 -3.14 20.33 13.51
C MET A 93 -3.43 20.32 11.99
N THR A 94 -2.45 20.73 11.19
CA THR A 94 -2.57 20.71 9.72
C THR A 94 -2.34 19.31 9.15
N SER A 95 -1.39 18.58 9.69
CA SER A 95 -0.96 17.27 9.14
C SER A 95 -1.89 16.13 9.51
N ILE A 96 -2.45 16.13 10.73
CA ILE A 96 -3.28 15.04 11.25
C ILE A 96 -4.53 14.78 10.41
N PRO A 97 -5.36 15.77 10.02
CA PRO A 97 -6.55 15.51 9.21
C PRO A 97 -6.20 14.91 7.85
N ILE A 98 -5.13 15.39 7.23
CA ILE A 98 -4.65 14.88 5.93
C ILE A 98 -4.21 13.43 6.09
N TRP A 99 -3.46 13.14 7.15
CA TRP A 99 -2.96 11.80 7.42
C TRP A 99 -4.09 10.81 7.74
N LEU A 100 -5.05 11.20 8.58
CA LEU A 100 -6.22 10.40 8.92
C LEU A 100 -7.05 10.03 7.68
N ARG A 101 -7.26 10.99 6.77
CA ARG A 101 -8.02 10.75 5.54
C ARG A 101 -7.33 9.81 4.57
N SER A 102 -6.01 9.93 4.42
CA SER A 102 -5.28 9.22 3.35
C SER A 102 -4.65 7.91 3.80
N LYS A 103 -4.30 7.77 5.07
CA LYS A 103 -3.48 6.65 5.55
C LYS A 103 -4.21 5.63 6.41
N LEU A 104 -5.15 6.06 7.28
CA LEU A 104 -5.89 5.11 8.12
C LEU A 104 -6.84 4.20 7.34
N TYR A 105 -7.34 4.67 6.22
CA TYR A 105 -8.30 3.93 5.40
C TYR A 105 -7.67 3.22 4.20
N ILE A 106 -6.36 2.92 4.25
CA ILE A 106 -5.66 2.21 3.15
C ILE A 106 -6.35 0.90 2.80
N SER A 107 -6.76 0.11 3.77
CA SER A 107 -7.47 -1.16 3.53
C SER A 107 -8.79 -0.95 2.77
N ARG A 108 -9.52 0.14 3.08
CA ARG A 108 -10.75 0.49 2.36
C ARG A 108 -10.44 0.95 0.93
N ILE A 109 -9.43 1.80 0.76
CA ILE A 109 -9.01 2.28 -0.56
C ILE A 109 -8.54 1.11 -1.43
N MET A 110 -7.81 0.17 -0.87
CA MET A 110 -7.40 -1.04 -1.57
C MET A 110 -8.61 -1.86 -2.01
N ASN A 111 -9.59 -2.06 -1.14
CA ASN A 111 -10.82 -2.78 -1.45
C ASN A 111 -11.64 -2.10 -2.58
N GLU A 112 -11.78 -0.78 -2.53
CA GLU A 112 -12.48 0.00 -3.56
C GLU A 112 -11.73 -0.01 -4.90
N SER A 113 -10.41 -0.17 -4.87
CA SER A 113 -9.56 -0.23 -6.05
C SER A 113 -9.49 -1.60 -6.70
N SER A 114 -10.02 -2.63 -6.06
CA SER A 114 -10.03 -4.00 -6.57
C SER A 114 -11.27 -4.28 -7.45
N PRO A 115 -11.09 -4.88 -8.62
CA PRO A 115 -12.21 -5.42 -9.36
C PRO A 115 -12.78 -6.61 -8.58
N ARG A 116 -13.98 -6.48 -8.01
CA ARG A 116 -14.76 -7.54 -7.32
C ARG A 116 -14.46 -7.81 -5.84
N GLY A 117 -13.85 -6.88 -5.09
CA GLY A 117 -13.67 -7.06 -3.64
C GLY A 117 -12.78 -8.25 -3.21
N ALA A 118 -11.94 -8.75 -4.11
CA ALA A 118 -11.04 -9.87 -3.86
C ALA A 118 -10.06 -9.61 -2.71
N TRP A 119 -9.73 -8.35 -2.46
CA TRP A 119 -8.84 -7.92 -1.39
C TRP A 119 -9.42 -8.04 0.03
N ALA A 120 -10.75 -8.08 0.16
CA ALA A 120 -11.39 -8.11 1.48
C ALA A 120 -10.98 -9.35 2.31
N ARG A 121 -10.71 -10.45 1.65
CA ARG A 121 -10.27 -11.69 2.31
C ARG A 121 -8.80 -11.67 2.74
N CYS A 122 -7.95 -10.94 2.03
CA CYS A 122 -6.53 -10.85 2.32
C CYS A 122 -6.20 -9.77 3.37
N VAL A 123 -6.89 -8.62 3.32
CA VAL A 123 -6.65 -7.49 4.22
C VAL A 123 -7.09 -7.80 5.66
N SER A 124 -8.04 -8.69 5.88
CA SER A 124 -8.49 -9.11 7.22
C SER A 124 -7.47 -9.95 7.99
N ARG A 125 -6.34 -10.31 7.39
CA ARG A 125 -5.24 -11.08 8.01
C ARG A 125 -3.98 -10.24 8.30
N MET A 126 -4.01 -8.92 8.10
CA MET A 126 -2.98 -7.97 8.55
C MET A 126 -3.24 -7.55 10.02
#